data_469602c49ab08ed741da11cd55a6179c
#
_entry.id   469602c49ab08ed741da11cd55a6179c
#
_cell.length_a   1.000
_cell.length_b   1.000
_cell.length_c   1.000
_cell.angle_alpha   90.00
_cell.angle_beta   90.00
_cell.angle_gamma   90.00
#
_symmetry.space_group_name_H-M   'P 1'
#
loop_
_entity.id
_entity.type
_entity.pdbx_description
1 polymer ?
#
loop_
_entity_poly.entity_id
_entity_poly.type
_entity_poly.pdbx_seq_one_letter_code
_entity_poly.pdbx_strand_id
1 'polypeptide(L)'
;MNLSPFEEFDLSPELLKALEKKGYTRPTAIQLEAIPAAMEERDVLGSAPTGTGKTAAFLLPAIQHLLDYPRRKPGAPRILILTPTRELAMQVAEQAEELAQFTHLKIATITGGVAYQNHGEVFNSNQDIVVATPGRLLQYIKEENFDCRAVEMLIFDEADRMLQMGFGQDAEKIAAETRWRKQTLLFSATLEGELLVDFAERLLNDPVKIDAEPSRRERKKINQWYYHADSNEHKIKLLARFIETEKVSRGIVFVRRREDVRELSETLRKRGIRSTYLEGDMAQTQRNNAIDKLKSGVVTVLVATDVAARGIDIDDVTHVMNFDLPYSADTYLHRIGRTARAGKKGTAVSFVEAHDYKLLGKIKRYTEELLKARILEGLEPRTKPPKDGEVKSMSKKQKARIKEKREEKKKSEVKKKAKLRHKDTKNIGKRRKPSSERATEKQ
;
A
#
# COMPACT_ATOMS: atom_id res chain seq x y z
N MET A 1 -0.84 -38.08 11.37
CA MET A 1 -0.14 -37.10 10.49
C MET A 1 -0.61 -35.73 10.93
N ASN A 2 0.29 -34.84 11.36
CA ASN A 2 -0.12 -33.46 11.64
C ASN A 2 -0.36 -32.78 10.29
N LEU A 3 -1.62 -32.52 9.97
CA LEU A 3 -2.03 -31.75 8.80
C LEU A 3 -1.31 -30.39 8.81
N SER A 4 -0.82 -29.95 7.66
CA SER A 4 -0.36 -28.56 7.52
C SER A 4 -1.53 -27.64 7.79
N PRO A 5 -1.41 -26.56 8.57
CA PRO A 5 -2.50 -25.63 8.82
C PRO A 5 -3.11 -25.00 7.55
N PHE A 6 -2.45 -25.09 6.39
CA PHE A 6 -2.98 -24.69 5.09
C PHE A 6 -3.88 -25.75 4.43
N GLU A 7 -3.81 -27.02 4.87
CA GLU A 7 -4.71 -28.09 4.41
C GLU A 7 -6.16 -27.85 4.87
N GLU A 8 -6.36 -27.06 5.92
CA GLU A 8 -7.69 -26.66 6.40
C GLU A 8 -8.46 -25.76 5.39
N PHE A 9 -7.77 -25.20 4.39
CA PHE A 9 -8.37 -24.36 3.36
C PHE A 9 -8.80 -25.11 2.09
N ASP A 10 -8.75 -26.44 2.08
CA ASP A 10 -9.08 -27.27 0.90
C ASP A 10 -8.34 -26.83 -0.39
N LEU A 11 -7.07 -26.44 -0.24
CA LEU A 11 -6.24 -26.06 -1.37
C LEU A 11 -5.77 -27.30 -2.16
N SER A 12 -5.64 -27.14 -3.48
CA SER A 12 -5.13 -28.18 -4.37
C SER A 12 -3.73 -28.65 -3.97
N PRO A 13 -3.37 -29.93 -4.26
CA PRO A 13 -2.05 -30.48 -3.96
C PRO A 13 -0.90 -29.66 -4.57
N GLU A 14 -1.11 -29.05 -5.74
CA GLU A 14 -0.15 -28.18 -6.41
C GLU A 14 0.17 -26.93 -5.60
N LEU A 15 -0.86 -26.29 -5.01
CA LEU A 15 -0.69 -25.12 -4.14
C LEU A 15 -0.03 -25.50 -2.82
N LEU A 16 -0.46 -26.59 -2.19
CA LEU A 16 0.15 -27.07 -0.94
C LEU A 16 1.65 -27.36 -1.13
N LYS A 17 2.03 -27.99 -2.23
CA LYS A 17 3.42 -28.25 -2.61
C LYS A 17 4.21 -26.94 -2.82
N ALA A 18 3.58 -25.91 -3.42
CA ALA A 18 4.21 -24.61 -3.60
C ALA A 18 4.43 -23.90 -2.26
N LEU A 19 3.46 -23.96 -1.35
CA LEU A 19 3.56 -23.41 0.00
C LEU A 19 4.67 -24.08 0.82
N GLU A 20 4.78 -25.41 0.76
CA GLU A 20 5.83 -26.17 1.41
C GLU A 20 7.21 -25.75 0.89
N LYS A 21 7.40 -25.69 -0.43
CA LYS A 21 8.65 -25.27 -1.06
C LYS A 21 9.05 -23.84 -0.66
N LYS A 22 8.07 -22.94 -0.45
CA LYS A 22 8.31 -21.57 0.04
C LYS A 22 8.50 -21.48 1.55
N GLY A 23 8.37 -22.58 2.29
CA GLY A 23 8.50 -22.61 3.74
C GLY A 23 7.33 -21.95 4.49
N TYR A 24 6.16 -21.92 3.88
CA TYR A 24 4.95 -21.43 4.54
C TYR A 24 4.43 -22.52 5.48
N THR A 25 4.68 -22.35 6.79
CA THR A 25 4.35 -23.36 7.81
C THR A 25 3.03 -23.09 8.51
N ARG A 26 2.59 -21.82 8.57
CA ARG A 26 1.35 -21.41 9.24
C ARG A 26 0.75 -20.20 8.54
N PRO A 27 -0.59 -20.17 8.35
CA PRO A 27 -1.25 -18.99 7.85
C PRO A 27 -1.17 -17.82 8.84
N THR A 28 -1.09 -16.62 8.29
CA THR A 28 -1.12 -15.36 9.06
C THR A 28 -2.58 -14.98 9.39
N ALA A 29 -2.77 -13.99 10.27
CA ALA A 29 -4.11 -13.55 10.67
C ALA A 29 -4.97 -13.15 9.46
N ILE A 30 -4.44 -12.35 8.54
CA ILE A 30 -5.18 -11.96 7.33
C ILE A 30 -5.50 -13.16 6.42
N GLN A 31 -4.63 -14.17 6.36
CA GLN A 31 -4.85 -15.37 5.55
C GLN A 31 -5.93 -16.25 6.15
N LEU A 32 -5.96 -16.40 7.49
CA LEU A 32 -6.97 -17.19 8.20
C LEU A 32 -8.40 -16.70 7.94
N GLU A 33 -8.58 -15.39 7.78
CA GLU A 33 -9.90 -14.79 7.59
C GLU A 33 -10.22 -14.56 6.11
N ALA A 34 -9.24 -14.12 5.30
CA ALA A 34 -9.49 -13.75 3.93
C ALA A 34 -9.58 -14.94 2.97
N ILE A 35 -8.77 -16.00 3.18
CA ILE A 35 -8.79 -17.16 2.29
C ILE A 35 -10.17 -17.85 2.31
N PRO A 36 -10.75 -18.23 3.47
CA PRO A 36 -12.06 -18.84 3.48
C PRO A 36 -13.15 -17.96 2.87
N ALA A 37 -13.19 -16.67 3.23
CA ALA A 37 -14.17 -15.74 2.68
C ALA A 37 -14.08 -15.60 1.15
N ALA A 38 -12.86 -15.57 0.62
CA ALA A 38 -12.64 -15.49 -0.82
C ALA A 38 -12.96 -16.83 -1.52
N MET A 39 -12.72 -17.97 -0.88
CA MET A 39 -13.11 -19.30 -1.40
C MET A 39 -14.63 -19.48 -1.44
N GLU A 40 -15.38 -18.78 -0.56
CA GLU A 40 -16.84 -18.73 -0.57
C GLU A 40 -17.40 -17.75 -1.61
N GLU A 41 -16.57 -17.27 -2.54
CA GLU A 41 -16.90 -16.29 -3.59
C GLU A 41 -17.45 -14.95 -3.06
N ARG A 42 -17.17 -14.60 -1.79
CA ARG A 42 -17.58 -13.34 -1.18
C ARG A 42 -16.60 -12.23 -1.49
N ASP A 43 -17.11 -11.02 -1.64
CA ASP A 43 -16.25 -9.83 -1.69
C ASP A 43 -15.53 -9.65 -0.35
N VAL A 44 -14.27 -9.22 -0.42
CA VAL A 44 -13.42 -9.01 0.78
C VAL A 44 -12.89 -7.60 0.82
N LEU A 45 -13.02 -6.95 1.97
CA LEU A 45 -12.35 -5.71 2.32
C LEU A 45 -11.33 -6.01 3.43
N GLY A 46 -10.10 -6.28 3.04
CA GLY A 46 -9.04 -6.71 3.96
C GLY A 46 -8.06 -5.58 4.31
N SER A 47 -7.83 -5.38 5.60
CA SER A 47 -6.76 -4.52 6.11
C SER A 47 -5.71 -5.35 6.82
N ALA A 48 -4.47 -5.13 6.44
CA ALA A 48 -3.32 -5.63 7.16
C ALA A 48 -2.07 -4.85 6.76
N PRO A 49 -1.09 -4.65 7.65
CA PRO A 49 0.18 -4.01 7.31
C PRO A 49 0.94 -4.72 6.19
N THR A 50 1.88 -4.02 5.56
CA THR A 50 2.76 -4.63 4.55
C THR A 50 3.63 -5.71 5.19
N GLY A 51 3.82 -6.84 4.48
CA GLY A 51 4.63 -7.96 4.97
C GLY A 51 3.90 -8.94 5.90
N THR A 52 2.59 -8.81 6.07
CA THR A 52 1.76 -9.72 6.87
C THR A 52 1.14 -10.87 6.06
N GLY A 53 1.48 -10.98 4.77
CA GLY A 53 1.02 -12.06 3.91
C GLY A 53 -0.26 -11.79 3.13
N LYS A 54 -0.66 -10.51 2.93
CA LYS A 54 -1.81 -10.12 2.10
C LYS A 54 -1.76 -10.72 0.70
N THR A 55 -0.59 -10.68 0.07
CA THR A 55 -0.43 -11.19 -1.31
C THR A 55 -0.82 -12.66 -1.42
N ALA A 56 -0.39 -13.51 -0.50
CA ALA A 56 -0.82 -14.92 -0.49
C ALA A 56 -2.29 -15.04 -0.09
N ALA A 57 -2.84 -14.14 0.73
CA ALA A 57 -4.24 -14.17 1.14
C ALA A 57 -5.21 -14.01 -0.05
N PHE A 58 -4.83 -13.26 -1.09
CA PHE A 58 -5.66 -13.16 -2.29
C PHE A 58 -5.19 -14.06 -3.44
N LEU A 59 -3.89 -14.36 -3.55
CA LEU A 59 -3.39 -15.23 -4.63
C LEU A 59 -3.82 -16.67 -4.47
N LEU A 60 -3.83 -17.21 -3.25
CA LEU A 60 -4.23 -18.60 -3.01
C LEU A 60 -5.67 -18.88 -3.46
N PRO A 61 -6.70 -18.14 -3.03
CA PRO A 61 -8.05 -18.36 -3.53
C PRO A 61 -8.19 -18.05 -5.03
N ALA A 62 -7.46 -17.05 -5.57
CA ALA A 62 -7.51 -16.72 -6.98
C ALA A 62 -6.95 -17.85 -7.86
N ILE A 63 -5.82 -18.44 -7.47
CA ILE A 63 -5.23 -19.58 -8.18
C ILE A 63 -6.12 -20.82 -8.01
N GLN A 64 -6.63 -21.09 -6.81
CA GLN A 64 -7.53 -22.20 -6.54
C GLN A 64 -8.78 -22.11 -7.41
N HIS A 65 -9.41 -20.94 -7.50
CA HIS A 65 -10.56 -20.70 -8.38
C HIS A 65 -10.27 -21.11 -9.86
N LEU A 66 -9.09 -20.78 -10.36
CA LEU A 66 -8.71 -21.18 -11.73
C LEU A 66 -8.50 -22.68 -11.88
N LEU A 67 -8.05 -23.36 -10.82
CA LEU A 67 -7.85 -24.83 -10.81
C LEU A 67 -9.18 -25.57 -10.67
N ASP A 68 -10.11 -25.06 -9.86
CA ASP A 68 -11.44 -25.66 -9.67
C ASP A 68 -12.32 -25.51 -10.92
N TYR A 69 -12.14 -24.41 -11.65
CA TYR A 69 -12.91 -24.11 -12.85
C TYR A 69 -12.00 -23.98 -14.09
N PRO A 70 -11.34 -25.06 -14.54
CA PRO A 70 -10.43 -25.00 -15.67
C PRO A 70 -11.19 -24.65 -16.95
N ARG A 71 -10.66 -23.68 -17.71
CA ARG A 71 -11.28 -23.35 -19.00
C ARG A 71 -10.92 -24.39 -20.07
N ARG A 72 -11.86 -24.63 -20.97
CA ARG A 72 -11.65 -25.58 -22.08
C ARG A 72 -10.88 -24.98 -23.25
N LYS A 73 -10.91 -23.68 -23.43
CA LYS A 73 -10.26 -22.96 -24.54
C LYS A 73 -9.47 -21.78 -23.98
N PRO A 74 -8.30 -21.50 -24.54
CA PRO A 74 -7.55 -20.28 -24.24
C PRO A 74 -8.41 -19.02 -24.48
N GLY A 75 -8.18 -17.96 -23.70
CA GLY A 75 -8.96 -16.72 -23.79
C GLY A 75 -8.36 -15.58 -22.96
N ALA A 76 -9.08 -14.49 -22.85
CA ALA A 76 -8.71 -13.34 -22.04
C ALA A 76 -8.54 -13.73 -20.54
N PRO A 77 -7.78 -12.96 -19.75
CA PRO A 77 -7.52 -13.27 -18.35
C PRO A 77 -8.79 -13.31 -17.52
N ARG A 78 -8.83 -14.25 -16.58
CA ARG A 78 -9.95 -14.42 -15.64
C ARG A 78 -9.70 -13.75 -14.30
N ILE A 79 -8.43 -13.54 -13.94
CA ILE A 79 -8.03 -12.83 -12.73
C ILE A 79 -7.29 -11.56 -13.14
N LEU A 80 -7.75 -10.43 -12.63
CA LEU A 80 -7.09 -9.13 -12.81
C LEU A 80 -6.72 -8.56 -11.44
N ILE A 81 -5.44 -8.24 -11.27
CA ILE A 81 -4.90 -7.67 -10.04
C ILE A 81 -4.38 -6.27 -10.34
N LEU A 82 -4.91 -5.27 -9.67
CA LEU A 82 -4.46 -3.88 -9.78
C LEU A 82 -3.57 -3.49 -8.62
N THR A 83 -2.44 -2.90 -8.93
CA THR A 83 -1.45 -2.43 -7.95
C THR A 83 -1.03 -0.99 -8.25
N PRO A 84 -0.71 -0.15 -7.25
CA PRO A 84 -0.37 1.26 -7.46
C PRO A 84 0.97 1.50 -8.15
N THR A 85 1.92 0.56 -8.06
CA THR A 85 3.27 0.75 -8.58
C THR A 85 3.73 -0.44 -9.40
N ARG A 86 4.70 -0.20 -10.30
CA ARG A 86 5.30 -1.24 -11.14
C ARG A 86 6.04 -2.29 -10.33
N GLU A 87 6.78 -1.81 -9.33
CA GLU A 87 7.56 -2.65 -8.45
C GLU A 87 6.65 -3.66 -7.72
N LEU A 88 5.51 -3.18 -7.21
CA LEU A 88 4.54 -4.05 -6.56
C LEU A 88 3.89 -5.01 -7.56
N ALA A 89 3.57 -4.55 -8.78
CA ALA A 89 3.05 -5.42 -9.82
C ALA A 89 4.01 -6.58 -10.14
N MET A 90 5.29 -6.28 -10.29
CA MET A 90 6.32 -7.30 -10.54
C MET A 90 6.42 -8.29 -9.36
N GLN A 91 6.40 -7.81 -8.12
CA GLN A 91 6.45 -8.64 -6.92
C GLN A 91 5.23 -9.56 -6.78
N VAL A 92 4.04 -9.01 -7.03
CA VAL A 92 2.80 -9.81 -7.01
C VAL A 92 2.81 -10.87 -8.11
N ALA A 93 3.30 -10.53 -9.31
CA ALA A 93 3.43 -11.49 -10.40
C ALA A 93 4.46 -12.59 -10.07
N GLU A 94 5.63 -12.25 -9.57
CA GLU A 94 6.64 -13.20 -9.11
C GLU A 94 6.10 -14.15 -8.03
N GLN A 95 5.37 -13.62 -7.05
CA GLN A 95 4.71 -14.44 -6.03
C GLN A 95 3.63 -15.35 -6.64
N ALA A 96 2.86 -14.85 -7.61
CA ALA A 96 1.86 -15.65 -8.31
C ALA A 96 2.51 -16.81 -9.10
N GLU A 97 3.60 -16.53 -9.82
CA GLU A 97 4.39 -17.55 -10.53
C GLU A 97 4.95 -18.61 -9.57
N GLU A 98 5.51 -18.21 -8.44
CA GLU A 98 6.02 -19.11 -7.43
C GLU A 98 4.93 -19.98 -6.79
N LEU A 99 3.73 -19.42 -6.53
CA LEU A 99 2.60 -20.20 -6.00
C LEU A 99 1.98 -21.11 -7.07
N ALA A 100 1.96 -20.68 -8.32
CA ALA A 100 1.43 -21.44 -9.45
C ALA A 100 2.46 -22.40 -10.12
N GLN A 101 3.70 -22.49 -9.61
CA GLN A 101 4.81 -23.19 -10.26
C GLN A 101 4.57 -24.68 -10.59
N PHE A 102 3.63 -25.33 -9.92
CA PHE A 102 3.25 -26.72 -10.17
C PHE A 102 1.95 -26.83 -10.97
N THR A 103 1.46 -25.72 -11.50
CA THR A 103 0.28 -25.64 -12.36
C THR A 103 0.68 -25.25 -13.78
N HIS A 104 -0.28 -25.21 -14.69
CA HIS A 104 -0.09 -24.73 -16.07
C HIS A 104 -0.57 -23.30 -16.28
N LEU A 105 -0.91 -22.59 -15.20
CA LEU A 105 -1.42 -21.23 -15.26
C LEU A 105 -0.36 -20.25 -15.72
N LYS A 106 -0.79 -19.27 -16.52
CA LYS A 106 0.07 -18.25 -17.09
C LYS A 106 -0.21 -16.90 -16.45
N ILE A 107 0.85 -16.27 -15.98
CA ILE A 107 0.83 -14.97 -15.31
C ILE A 107 1.55 -13.94 -16.19
N ALA A 108 0.99 -12.73 -16.29
CA ALA A 108 1.62 -11.65 -17.00
C ALA A 108 1.47 -10.31 -16.27
N THR A 109 2.34 -9.35 -16.64
CA THR A 109 2.30 -8.00 -16.08
C THR A 109 2.04 -6.93 -17.13
N ILE A 110 1.23 -5.92 -16.79
CA ILE A 110 1.00 -4.72 -17.61
C ILE A 110 1.33 -3.49 -16.78
N THR A 111 2.52 -2.93 -16.98
CA THR A 111 2.98 -1.78 -16.21
C THR A 111 3.41 -0.62 -17.10
N GLY A 112 3.32 0.59 -16.59
CA GLY A 112 3.80 1.77 -17.32
C GLY A 112 5.34 1.75 -17.49
N GLY A 113 5.88 2.52 -18.47
CA GLY A 113 7.34 2.66 -18.75
C GLY A 113 8.01 1.45 -19.37
N VAL A 114 7.24 0.47 -19.76
CA VAL A 114 7.65 -0.64 -20.60
C VAL A 114 7.15 -0.33 -22.02
N ALA A 115 7.97 -0.58 -23.03
CA ALA A 115 7.59 -0.35 -24.42
C ALA A 115 6.40 -1.25 -24.79
N TYR A 116 5.49 -0.74 -25.63
CA TYR A 116 4.30 -1.47 -26.10
C TYR A 116 4.65 -2.86 -26.66
N GLN A 117 5.75 -2.95 -27.40
CA GLN A 117 6.23 -4.20 -28.00
C GLN A 117 6.46 -5.30 -26.97
N ASN A 118 6.90 -4.97 -25.78
CA ASN A 118 7.12 -5.94 -24.70
C ASN A 118 5.82 -6.43 -24.04
N HIS A 119 4.72 -5.70 -24.22
CA HIS A 119 3.39 -6.17 -23.82
C HIS A 119 2.64 -6.88 -24.96
N GLY A 120 3.13 -6.79 -26.19
CA GLY A 120 2.50 -7.45 -27.36
C GLY A 120 2.37 -8.97 -27.18
N GLU A 121 3.32 -9.62 -26.52
CA GLU A 121 3.24 -11.03 -26.18
C GLU A 121 2.11 -11.34 -25.19
N VAL A 122 1.82 -10.40 -24.25
CA VAL A 122 0.72 -10.56 -23.29
C VAL A 122 -0.63 -10.56 -24.00
N PHE A 123 -0.78 -9.76 -25.06
CA PHE A 123 -2.03 -9.68 -25.84
C PHE A 123 -2.19 -10.85 -26.79
N ASN A 124 -1.10 -11.37 -27.31
CA ASN A 124 -1.10 -12.49 -28.27
C ASN A 124 -1.10 -13.87 -27.60
N SER A 125 -0.76 -13.94 -26.31
CA SER A 125 -0.75 -15.18 -25.55
C SER A 125 -1.89 -15.16 -24.51
N ASN A 126 -2.52 -16.33 -24.35
CA ASN A 126 -3.59 -16.47 -23.39
C ASN A 126 -3.02 -16.45 -21.97
N GLN A 127 -3.37 -15.46 -21.20
CA GLN A 127 -2.99 -15.32 -19.80
C GLN A 127 -4.17 -15.71 -18.90
N ASP A 128 -3.88 -16.29 -17.75
CA ASP A 128 -4.91 -16.62 -16.76
C ASP A 128 -5.02 -15.53 -15.70
N ILE A 129 -3.88 -15.00 -15.28
CA ILE A 129 -3.75 -13.91 -14.30
C ILE A 129 -2.97 -12.75 -14.94
N VAL A 130 -3.51 -11.55 -14.82
CA VAL A 130 -2.81 -10.32 -15.21
C VAL A 130 -2.67 -9.42 -13.99
N VAL A 131 -1.44 -8.98 -13.71
CA VAL A 131 -1.12 -7.99 -12.68
C VAL A 131 -0.78 -6.67 -13.37
N ALA A 132 -1.49 -5.59 -13.04
CA ALA A 132 -1.35 -4.34 -13.78
C ALA A 132 -1.32 -3.09 -12.90
N THR A 133 -0.73 -2.02 -13.46
CA THR A 133 -0.92 -0.67 -12.93
C THR A 133 -2.08 0.02 -13.66
N PRO A 134 -2.99 0.74 -12.93
CA PRO A 134 -4.25 1.23 -13.51
C PRO A 134 -4.06 2.08 -14.77
N GLY A 135 -3.18 3.07 -14.76
CA GLY A 135 -3.04 4.01 -15.87
C GLY A 135 -2.66 3.33 -17.20
N ARG A 136 -1.72 2.37 -17.18
CA ARG A 136 -1.31 1.65 -18.40
C ARG A 136 -2.38 0.68 -18.87
N LEU A 137 -3.00 -0.03 -17.96
CA LEU A 137 -4.08 -0.95 -18.31
C LEU A 137 -5.26 -0.21 -18.93
N LEU A 138 -5.70 0.89 -18.32
CA LEU A 138 -6.80 1.70 -18.85
C LEU A 138 -6.49 2.27 -20.24
N GLN A 139 -5.23 2.61 -20.51
CA GLN A 139 -4.81 3.00 -21.86
C GLN A 139 -5.07 1.87 -22.86
N TYR A 140 -4.64 0.64 -22.56
CA TYR A 140 -4.84 -0.51 -23.46
C TYR A 140 -6.31 -0.93 -23.62
N ILE A 141 -7.12 -0.77 -22.58
CA ILE A 141 -8.57 -0.97 -22.68
C ILE A 141 -9.19 0.03 -23.65
N LYS A 142 -8.82 1.32 -23.56
CA LYS A 142 -9.31 2.37 -24.46
C LYS A 142 -8.86 2.21 -25.90
N GLU A 143 -7.68 1.63 -26.10
CA GLU A 143 -7.12 1.31 -27.41
C GLU A 143 -7.66 -0.02 -27.95
N GLU A 144 -8.59 -0.68 -27.24
CA GLU A 144 -9.18 -1.99 -27.57
C GLU A 144 -8.12 -3.13 -27.67
N ASN A 145 -6.96 -2.94 -27.06
CA ASN A 145 -5.87 -3.90 -27.04
C ASN A 145 -5.96 -4.91 -25.88
N PHE A 146 -6.84 -4.68 -24.90
CA PHE A 146 -7.02 -5.54 -23.75
C PHE A 146 -8.51 -5.75 -23.45
N ASP A 147 -8.92 -7.03 -23.38
CA ASP A 147 -10.28 -7.44 -23.10
C ASP A 147 -10.48 -7.81 -21.61
N CYS A 148 -11.30 -7.04 -20.91
CA CYS A 148 -11.67 -7.27 -19.51
C CYS A 148 -12.92 -8.13 -19.31
N ARG A 149 -13.62 -8.52 -20.38
CA ARG A 149 -14.94 -9.18 -20.26
C ARG A 149 -14.89 -10.57 -19.64
N ALA A 150 -13.75 -11.26 -19.73
CA ALA A 150 -13.58 -12.58 -19.14
C ALA A 150 -13.13 -12.53 -17.67
N VAL A 151 -12.89 -11.36 -17.11
CA VAL A 151 -12.44 -11.21 -15.71
C VAL A 151 -13.57 -11.64 -14.77
N GLU A 152 -13.31 -12.67 -13.97
CA GLU A 152 -14.21 -13.24 -12.97
C GLU A 152 -13.91 -12.69 -11.57
N MET A 153 -12.62 -12.45 -11.28
CA MET A 153 -12.17 -11.90 -10.01
C MET A 153 -11.30 -10.66 -10.24
N LEU A 154 -11.66 -9.54 -9.60
CA LEU A 154 -10.90 -8.30 -9.62
C LEU A 154 -10.31 -8.05 -8.23
N ILE A 155 -9.00 -7.84 -8.17
CA ILE A 155 -8.26 -7.66 -6.92
C ILE A 155 -7.56 -6.30 -6.92
N PHE A 156 -7.72 -5.56 -5.84
CA PHE A 156 -7.00 -4.31 -5.58
C PHE A 156 -6.00 -4.53 -4.44
N ASP A 157 -4.72 -4.41 -4.70
CA ASP A 157 -3.68 -4.43 -3.66
C ASP A 157 -3.15 -3.03 -3.39
N GLU A 158 -2.97 -2.68 -2.13
CA GLU A 158 -2.63 -1.34 -1.63
C GLU A 158 -3.58 -0.25 -2.16
N ALA A 159 -4.91 -0.46 -2.02
CA ALA A 159 -5.94 0.45 -2.52
C ALA A 159 -5.85 1.86 -1.94
N ASP A 160 -5.54 2.01 -0.64
CA ASP A 160 -5.28 3.30 0.01
C ASP A 160 -4.20 4.11 -0.72
N ARG A 161 -3.20 3.42 -1.18
CA ARG A 161 -2.08 3.98 -1.91
C ARG A 161 -2.43 4.32 -3.36
N MET A 162 -3.23 3.48 -4.00
CA MET A 162 -3.76 3.74 -5.33
C MET A 162 -4.55 5.05 -5.35
N LEU A 163 -5.37 5.28 -4.32
CA LEU A 163 -6.10 6.54 -4.12
C LEU A 163 -5.18 7.73 -3.85
N GLN A 164 -4.17 7.58 -2.98
CA GLN A 164 -3.19 8.64 -2.69
C GLN A 164 -2.38 9.07 -3.92
N MET A 165 -2.14 8.15 -4.86
CA MET A 165 -1.44 8.42 -6.12
C MET A 165 -2.36 8.96 -7.23
N GLY A 166 -3.66 9.11 -6.96
CA GLY A 166 -4.63 9.65 -7.91
C GLY A 166 -5.19 8.64 -8.92
N PHE A 167 -4.95 7.33 -8.73
CA PHE A 167 -5.43 6.27 -9.62
C PHE A 167 -6.86 5.81 -9.34
N GLY A 168 -7.57 6.40 -8.37
CA GLY A 168 -8.92 5.96 -8.00
C GLY A 168 -9.89 5.94 -9.17
N GLN A 169 -9.95 7.04 -9.96
CA GLN A 169 -10.84 7.12 -11.13
C GLN A 169 -10.46 6.12 -12.23
N ASP A 170 -9.18 5.88 -12.45
CA ASP A 170 -8.74 4.92 -13.46
C ASP A 170 -9.10 3.50 -13.03
N ALA A 171 -8.93 3.17 -11.76
CA ALA A 171 -9.32 1.89 -11.17
C ALA A 171 -10.84 1.65 -11.23
N GLU A 172 -11.66 2.67 -10.96
CA GLU A 172 -13.12 2.60 -11.12
C GLU A 172 -13.54 2.36 -12.57
N LYS A 173 -12.89 3.02 -13.55
CA LYS A 173 -13.16 2.79 -14.97
C LYS A 173 -12.81 1.36 -15.38
N ILE A 174 -11.67 0.81 -14.91
CA ILE A 174 -11.31 -0.57 -15.16
C ILE A 174 -12.33 -1.52 -14.53
N ALA A 175 -12.75 -1.25 -13.29
CA ALA A 175 -13.79 -2.04 -12.63
C ALA A 175 -15.13 -2.02 -13.38
N ALA A 176 -15.47 -0.91 -14.02
CA ALA A 176 -16.66 -0.79 -14.86
C ALA A 176 -16.57 -1.63 -16.15
N GLU A 177 -15.38 -1.84 -16.70
CA GLU A 177 -15.15 -2.71 -17.86
C GLU A 177 -15.15 -4.21 -17.50
N THR A 178 -14.88 -4.57 -16.25
CA THR A 178 -14.99 -5.95 -15.75
C THR A 178 -16.42 -6.31 -15.31
N ARG A 179 -17.39 -6.08 -16.18
CA ARG A 179 -18.85 -6.15 -15.87
C ARG A 179 -19.34 -7.53 -15.43
N TRP A 180 -18.66 -8.57 -15.87
CA TRP A 180 -19.04 -9.96 -15.60
C TRP A 180 -18.29 -10.57 -14.44
N ARG A 181 -17.48 -9.76 -13.72
CA ARG A 181 -16.78 -10.25 -12.53
C ARG A 181 -17.79 -10.71 -11.48
N LYS A 182 -17.49 -11.80 -10.86
CA LYS A 182 -18.29 -12.38 -9.78
C LYS A 182 -17.87 -11.90 -8.41
N GLN A 183 -16.58 -11.56 -8.28
CA GLN A 183 -15.96 -11.26 -6.99
C GLN A 183 -14.98 -10.10 -7.09
N THR A 184 -14.95 -9.28 -6.04
CA THR A 184 -13.97 -8.20 -5.87
C THR A 184 -13.28 -8.32 -4.53
N LEU A 185 -11.94 -8.35 -4.53
CA LEU A 185 -11.14 -8.36 -3.33
C LEU A 185 -10.37 -7.03 -3.24
N LEU A 186 -10.49 -6.31 -2.13
CA LEU A 186 -9.82 -5.05 -1.90
C LEU A 186 -8.96 -5.14 -0.66
N PHE A 187 -7.65 -5.00 -0.84
CA PHE A 187 -6.67 -5.01 0.24
C PHE A 187 -6.01 -3.65 0.41
N SER A 188 -5.87 -3.24 1.66
CA SER A 188 -5.27 -1.97 2.06
C SER A 188 -4.34 -2.17 3.26
N ALA A 189 -3.53 -1.16 3.57
CA ALA A 189 -2.78 -1.16 4.82
C ALA A 189 -3.64 -0.67 6.00
N THR A 190 -4.68 0.12 5.74
CA THR A 190 -5.63 0.65 6.72
C THR A 190 -7.02 0.68 6.12
N LEU A 191 -8.07 0.60 6.96
CA LEU A 191 -9.46 0.83 6.54
C LEU A 191 -9.93 2.26 6.85
N GLU A 192 -9.02 3.13 7.27
CA GLU A 192 -9.33 4.50 7.65
C GLU A 192 -9.27 5.46 6.46
N GLY A 193 -10.17 6.43 6.44
CA GLY A 193 -10.23 7.52 5.46
C GLY A 193 -11.50 7.47 4.59
N GLU A 194 -12.16 8.64 4.51
CA GLU A 194 -13.42 8.79 3.75
C GLU A 194 -13.26 8.33 2.28
N LEU A 195 -12.12 8.62 1.67
CA LEU A 195 -11.86 8.26 0.26
C LEU A 195 -11.80 6.74 0.03
N LEU A 196 -11.20 5.98 0.96
CA LEU A 196 -11.11 4.53 0.83
C LEU A 196 -12.47 3.87 1.09
N VAL A 197 -13.20 4.36 2.07
CA VAL A 197 -14.56 3.88 2.37
C VAL A 197 -15.48 4.12 1.18
N ASP A 198 -15.50 5.35 0.63
CA ASP A 198 -16.30 5.68 -0.56
C ASP A 198 -15.90 4.84 -1.79
N PHE A 199 -14.61 4.55 -1.96
CA PHE A 199 -14.10 3.72 -3.04
C PHE A 199 -14.53 2.26 -2.86
N ALA A 200 -14.40 1.71 -1.66
CA ALA A 200 -14.82 0.35 -1.33
C ALA A 200 -16.35 0.17 -1.48
N GLU A 201 -17.16 1.13 -1.02
CA GLU A 201 -18.63 1.09 -1.15
C GLU A 201 -19.10 1.09 -2.61
N ARG A 202 -18.32 1.70 -3.53
CA ARG A 202 -18.65 1.69 -4.96
C ARG A 202 -18.27 0.38 -5.67
N LEU A 203 -17.31 -0.34 -5.17
CA LEU A 203 -16.71 -1.48 -5.86
C LEU A 203 -17.11 -2.85 -5.28
N LEU A 204 -17.41 -2.90 -3.98
CA LEU A 204 -17.68 -4.13 -3.25
C LEU A 204 -19.17 -4.29 -2.99
N ASN A 205 -19.62 -5.53 -3.04
CA ASN A 205 -21.00 -5.90 -2.73
C ASN A 205 -21.03 -6.76 -1.44
N ASP A 206 -21.59 -6.24 -0.35
CA ASP A 206 -21.66 -6.88 0.96
C ASP A 206 -20.37 -7.60 1.38
N PRO A 207 -19.24 -6.88 1.47
CA PRO A 207 -17.94 -7.51 1.68
C PRO A 207 -17.77 -8.02 3.09
N VAL A 208 -17.01 -9.11 3.23
CA VAL A 208 -16.42 -9.50 4.53
C VAL A 208 -15.34 -8.48 4.87
N LYS A 209 -15.55 -7.76 5.97
CA LYS A 209 -14.57 -6.77 6.47
C LYS A 209 -13.62 -7.43 7.44
N ILE A 210 -12.34 -7.41 7.08
CA ILE A 210 -11.27 -8.05 7.86
C ILE A 210 -10.27 -6.97 8.25
N ASP A 211 -10.03 -6.82 9.53
CA ASP A 211 -9.02 -5.90 10.06
C ASP A 211 -7.97 -6.70 10.84
N ALA A 212 -7.01 -7.24 10.10
CA ALA A 212 -5.93 -8.01 10.67
C ALA A 212 -4.81 -7.08 11.15
N GLU A 213 -5.00 -6.41 12.28
CA GLU A 213 -3.93 -5.70 12.94
C GLU A 213 -2.74 -6.61 13.23
N PRO A 214 -1.49 -6.12 13.06
CA PRO A 214 -0.32 -6.88 13.49
C PRO A 214 -0.49 -7.19 14.96
N SER A 215 -0.35 -8.45 15.30
CA SER A 215 -0.43 -8.84 16.71
C SER A 215 0.54 -7.98 17.53
N ARG A 216 0.19 -7.60 18.76
CA ARG A 216 1.10 -6.89 19.68
C ARG A 216 2.47 -7.59 19.77
N ARG A 217 2.54 -8.90 19.48
CA ARG A 217 3.79 -9.69 19.42
C ARG A 217 4.67 -9.33 18.22
N GLU A 218 4.10 -9.00 17.05
CA GLU A 218 4.89 -8.62 15.87
C GLU A 218 5.42 -7.20 15.99
N ARG A 219 4.63 -6.26 16.50
CA ARG A 219 5.09 -4.89 16.83
C ARG A 219 6.23 -4.90 17.84
N LYS A 220 6.22 -5.79 18.84
CA LYS A 220 7.28 -5.95 19.83
C LYS A 220 8.61 -6.45 19.27
N LYS A 221 8.67 -6.91 18.03
CA LYS A 221 9.93 -7.32 17.37
C LYS A 221 10.74 -6.15 16.82
N ILE A 222 10.13 -4.94 16.72
CA ILE A 222 10.81 -3.73 16.29
C ILE A 222 11.23 -2.93 17.51
N ASN A 223 12.54 -2.82 17.75
CA ASN A 223 13.07 -1.92 18.77
C ASN A 223 12.96 -0.49 18.26
N GLN A 224 12.26 0.39 19.01
CA GLN A 224 11.99 1.74 18.58
C GLN A 224 12.46 2.77 19.60
N TRP A 225 13.17 3.81 19.11
CA TRP A 225 13.56 4.97 19.93
C TRP A 225 13.83 6.19 19.05
N TYR A 226 14.12 7.31 19.67
CA TYR A 226 14.50 8.52 18.95
C TYR A 226 15.68 9.23 19.60
N TYR A 227 16.38 10.03 18.81
CA TYR A 227 17.39 10.97 19.23
C TYR A 227 16.88 12.41 19.05
N HIS A 228 17.06 13.26 20.07
CA HIS A 228 16.82 14.69 19.93
C HIS A 228 17.98 15.33 19.20
N ALA A 229 17.70 16.18 18.21
CA ALA A 229 18.68 16.89 17.43
C ALA A 229 18.42 18.40 17.47
N ASP A 230 19.49 19.18 17.59
CA ASP A 230 19.42 20.63 17.63
C ASP A 230 19.23 21.27 16.23
N SER A 231 19.69 20.60 15.20
CA SER A 231 19.69 21.09 13.81
C SER A 231 19.85 19.94 12.81
N ASN A 232 19.63 20.25 11.53
CA ASN A 232 19.85 19.30 10.45
C ASN A 232 21.31 18.78 10.42
N GLU A 233 22.30 19.63 10.67
CA GLU A 233 23.70 19.22 10.74
C GLU A 233 23.94 18.23 11.88
N HIS A 234 23.29 18.47 13.04
CA HIS A 234 23.36 17.55 14.19
C HIS A 234 22.69 16.19 13.85
N LYS A 235 21.55 16.21 13.14
CA LYS A 235 20.91 14.96 12.64
C LYS A 235 21.87 14.15 11.76
N ILE A 236 22.60 14.79 10.86
CA ILE A 236 23.58 14.11 10.00
C ILE A 236 24.70 13.47 10.83
N LYS A 237 25.20 14.14 11.86
CA LYS A 237 26.23 13.60 12.75
C LYS A 237 25.70 12.39 13.55
N LEU A 238 24.49 12.54 14.09
CA LEU A 238 23.81 11.45 14.82
C LEU A 238 23.53 10.25 13.91
N LEU A 239 23.04 10.46 12.71
CA LEU A 239 22.76 9.40 11.72
C LEU A 239 24.05 8.65 11.35
N ALA A 240 25.13 9.37 11.02
CA ALA A 240 26.40 8.75 10.67
C ALA A 240 26.97 7.92 11.82
N ARG A 241 27.01 8.49 13.03
CA ARG A 241 27.49 7.77 14.23
C ARG A 241 26.62 6.56 14.55
N PHE A 242 25.29 6.68 14.43
CA PHE A 242 24.37 5.57 14.62
C PHE A 242 24.67 4.40 13.66
N ILE A 243 24.86 4.69 12.36
CA ILE A 243 25.14 3.67 11.34
C ILE A 243 26.44 2.91 11.69
N GLU A 244 27.46 3.61 12.14
CA GLU A 244 28.75 3.04 12.53
C GLU A 244 28.64 2.20 13.82
N THR A 245 28.01 2.75 14.86
CA THR A 245 27.92 2.14 16.19
C THR A 245 27.04 0.88 16.19
N GLU A 246 25.87 0.96 15.53
CA GLU A 246 24.93 -0.17 15.45
C GLU A 246 25.29 -1.18 14.34
N LYS A 247 26.40 -0.94 13.62
CA LYS A 247 26.88 -1.83 12.54
C LYS A 247 25.78 -2.14 11.53
N VAL A 248 25.08 -1.10 11.08
CA VAL A 248 23.97 -1.23 10.13
C VAL A 248 24.44 -1.98 8.88
N SER A 249 23.85 -3.13 8.61
CA SER A 249 24.16 -3.94 7.43
C SER A 249 23.26 -3.65 6.24
N ARG A 250 21.96 -3.51 6.48
CA ARG A 250 20.95 -3.12 5.48
C ARG A 250 19.99 -2.12 6.09
N GLY A 251 20.22 -0.84 5.83
CA GLY A 251 19.44 0.26 6.38
C GLY A 251 18.68 1.06 5.33
N ILE A 252 17.48 1.51 5.66
CA ILE A 252 16.74 2.49 4.86
C ILE A 252 16.64 3.78 5.66
N VAL A 253 17.08 4.89 5.05
CA VAL A 253 16.97 6.24 5.60
C VAL A 253 15.84 6.98 4.89
N PHE A 254 14.84 7.38 5.64
CA PHE A 254 13.70 8.14 5.11
C PHE A 254 13.91 9.65 5.32
N VAL A 255 13.85 10.38 4.23
CA VAL A 255 13.80 11.84 4.20
C VAL A 255 12.44 12.33 3.69
N ARG A 256 12.07 13.55 4.05
CA ARG A 256 10.77 14.12 3.67
C ARG A 256 10.77 14.69 2.27
N ARG A 257 11.84 15.42 1.89
CA ARG A 257 11.95 16.13 0.64
C ARG A 257 12.78 15.34 -0.37
N ARG A 258 12.42 15.45 -1.62
CA ARG A 258 13.12 14.79 -2.72
C ARG A 258 14.55 15.35 -2.90
N GLU A 259 14.69 16.66 -2.75
CA GLU A 259 15.98 17.35 -2.91
C GLU A 259 17.02 16.82 -1.90
N ASP A 260 16.58 16.49 -0.67
CA ASP A 260 17.45 16.04 0.41
C ASP A 260 17.99 14.61 0.17
N VAL A 261 17.35 13.81 -0.70
CA VAL A 261 17.68 12.39 -0.92
C VAL A 261 19.12 12.22 -1.41
N ARG A 262 19.46 12.91 -2.51
CA ARG A 262 20.78 12.84 -3.12
C ARG A 262 21.83 13.47 -2.22
N GLU A 263 21.55 14.66 -1.70
CA GLU A 263 22.47 15.42 -0.84
C GLU A 263 22.85 14.64 0.40
N LEU A 264 21.87 14.03 1.09
CA LEU A 264 22.14 13.21 2.27
C LEU A 264 22.97 11.97 1.91
N SER A 265 22.64 11.28 0.81
CA SER A 265 23.42 10.11 0.36
C SER A 265 24.87 10.49 0.03
N GLU A 266 25.11 11.62 -0.64
CA GLU A 266 26.47 12.11 -0.93
C GLU A 266 27.22 12.50 0.34
N THR A 267 26.52 13.13 1.30
CA THR A 267 27.10 13.50 2.60
C THR A 267 27.51 12.27 3.42
N LEU A 268 26.68 11.20 3.39
CA LEU A 268 27.02 9.93 4.02
C LEU A 268 28.25 9.27 3.36
N ARG A 269 28.34 9.30 2.01
CA ARG A 269 29.49 8.79 1.26
C ARG A 269 30.80 9.52 1.61
N LYS A 270 30.73 10.85 1.69
CA LYS A 270 31.89 11.68 2.10
C LYS A 270 32.39 11.32 3.53
N ARG A 271 31.53 10.73 4.36
CA ARG A 271 31.86 10.23 5.69
C ARG A 271 32.26 8.74 5.73
N GLY A 272 32.47 8.12 4.56
CA GLY A 272 32.87 6.70 4.46
C GLY A 272 31.72 5.70 4.52
N ILE A 273 30.45 6.15 4.61
CA ILE A 273 29.28 5.27 4.66
C ILE A 273 28.86 4.88 3.24
N ARG A 274 28.85 3.59 2.94
CA ARG A 274 28.45 3.05 1.65
C ARG A 274 26.94 3.23 1.47
N SER A 275 26.53 4.27 0.75
CA SER A 275 25.13 4.62 0.54
C SER A 275 24.75 4.75 -0.93
N THR A 276 23.49 4.51 -1.23
CA THR A 276 22.82 4.83 -2.50
C THR A 276 21.50 5.52 -2.21
N TYR A 277 20.80 5.94 -3.26
CA TYR A 277 19.55 6.68 -3.09
C TYR A 277 18.49 6.26 -4.11
N LEU A 278 17.22 6.57 -3.79
CA LEU A 278 16.08 6.41 -4.68
C LEU A 278 15.28 7.69 -4.77
N GLU A 279 15.08 8.16 -5.99
CA GLU A 279 14.23 9.31 -6.34
C GLU A 279 13.06 8.86 -7.23
N GLY A 280 11.96 9.64 -7.19
CA GLY A 280 10.75 9.30 -7.95
C GLY A 280 10.92 9.26 -9.46
N ASP A 281 11.78 10.12 -10.03
CA ASP A 281 11.98 10.25 -11.48
C ASP A 281 13.16 9.43 -12.02
N MET A 282 13.76 8.56 -11.22
CA MET A 282 14.81 7.67 -11.69
C MET A 282 14.26 6.68 -12.71
N ALA A 283 15.04 6.42 -13.77
CA ALA A 283 14.76 5.35 -14.70
C ALA A 283 14.68 4.00 -13.96
N GLN A 284 13.80 3.10 -14.40
CA GLN A 284 13.56 1.83 -13.71
C GLN A 284 14.84 1.00 -13.52
N THR A 285 15.71 1.00 -14.54
CA THR A 285 17.03 0.33 -14.48
C THR A 285 17.91 0.86 -13.35
N GLN A 286 17.92 2.19 -13.16
CA GLN A 286 18.67 2.82 -12.07
C GLN A 286 18.08 2.48 -10.69
N ARG A 287 16.74 2.41 -10.59
CA ARG A 287 16.04 2.03 -9.36
C ARG A 287 16.38 0.59 -8.98
N ASN A 288 16.27 -0.34 -9.93
CA ASN A 288 16.61 -1.75 -9.72
C ASN A 288 18.07 -1.88 -9.28
N ASN A 289 19.01 -1.21 -9.96
CA ASN A 289 20.42 -1.23 -9.59
C ASN A 289 20.67 -0.69 -8.15
N ALA A 290 19.96 0.36 -7.71
CA ALA A 290 20.09 0.87 -6.35
C ALA A 290 19.58 -0.14 -5.31
N ILE A 291 18.47 -0.82 -5.59
CA ILE A 291 17.90 -1.87 -4.74
C ILE A 291 18.84 -3.08 -4.69
N ASP A 292 19.35 -3.53 -5.82
CA ASP A 292 20.25 -4.68 -5.93
C ASP A 292 21.57 -4.43 -5.18
N LYS A 293 22.10 -3.22 -5.22
CA LYS A 293 23.28 -2.83 -4.42
C LYS A 293 23.03 -2.95 -2.92
N LEU A 294 21.82 -2.65 -2.43
CA LEU A 294 21.48 -2.84 -1.03
C LEU A 294 21.25 -4.31 -0.71
N LYS A 295 20.54 -5.05 -1.57
CA LYS A 295 20.30 -6.50 -1.42
C LYS A 295 21.61 -7.30 -1.36
N SER A 296 22.54 -6.99 -2.26
CA SER A 296 23.84 -7.64 -2.35
C SER A 296 24.85 -7.18 -1.29
N GLY A 297 24.53 -6.15 -0.49
CA GLY A 297 25.44 -5.61 0.53
C GLY A 297 26.60 -4.76 -0.02
N VAL A 298 26.60 -4.43 -1.30
CA VAL A 298 27.55 -3.46 -1.92
C VAL A 298 27.41 -2.10 -1.23
N VAL A 299 26.19 -1.70 -0.90
CA VAL A 299 25.91 -0.55 -0.04
C VAL A 299 25.19 -1.02 1.22
N THR A 300 25.37 -0.28 2.31
CA THR A 300 24.74 -0.57 3.61
C THR A 300 23.49 0.26 3.86
N VAL A 301 23.34 1.37 3.15
CA VAL A 301 22.27 2.34 3.37
C VAL A 301 21.66 2.78 2.05
N LEU A 302 20.32 2.81 2.02
CA LEU A 302 19.49 3.37 0.96
C LEU A 302 18.78 4.61 1.51
N VAL A 303 18.99 5.77 0.89
CA VAL A 303 18.27 7.01 1.22
C VAL A 303 17.09 7.17 0.26
N ALA A 304 15.89 7.40 0.78
CA ALA A 304 14.69 7.51 -0.05
C ALA A 304 13.61 8.40 0.58
N THR A 305 12.69 8.90 -0.24
CA THR A 305 11.40 9.41 0.24
C THR A 305 10.38 8.28 0.36
N ASP A 306 9.26 8.53 1.05
CA ASP A 306 8.15 7.58 1.13
C ASP A 306 7.70 7.14 -0.27
N VAL A 307 7.54 8.08 -1.19
CA VAL A 307 7.08 7.80 -2.57
C VAL A 307 8.08 6.91 -3.31
N ALA A 308 9.36 7.18 -3.21
CA ALA A 308 10.40 6.41 -3.90
C ALA A 308 10.63 5.02 -3.28
N ALA A 309 10.48 4.89 -1.96
CA ALA A 309 10.63 3.62 -1.24
C ALA A 309 9.39 2.73 -1.27
N ARG A 310 8.32 3.21 -1.87
CA ARG A 310 7.07 2.46 -1.99
C ARG A 310 7.20 1.31 -2.99
N GLY A 311 6.56 0.18 -2.69
CA GLY A 311 6.62 -1.02 -3.53
C GLY A 311 7.97 -1.72 -3.56
N ILE A 312 8.95 -1.26 -2.77
CA ILE A 312 10.25 -1.93 -2.68
C ILE A 312 10.12 -3.08 -1.69
N ASP A 313 10.34 -4.29 -2.17
CA ASP A 313 10.56 -5.45 -1.33
C ASP A 313 12.06 -5.68 -1.16
N ILE A 314 12.55 -5.35 0.02
CA ILE A 314 13.91 -5.64 0.42
C ILE A 314 13.80 -6.51 1.66
N ASP A 315 14.09 -7.77 1.46
CA ASP A 315 14.23 -8.70 2.57
C ASP A 315 15.41 -8.30 3.44
N ASP A 316 15.32 -8.65 4.73
CA ASP A 316 16.41 -8.48 5.68
C ASP A 316 16.85 -7.03 5.94
N VAL A 317 15.95 -6.06 5.80
CA VAL A 317 16.19 -4.70 6.29
C VAL A 317 16.34 -4.78 7.81
N THR A 318 17.54 -4.48 8.30
CA THR A 318 17.87 -4.54 9.73
C THR A 318 17.47 -3.26 10.46
N HIS A 319 17.60 -2.12 9.79
CA HIS A 319 17.37 -0.81 10.39
C HIS A 319 16.53 0.11 9.49
N VAL A 320 15.54 0.73 10.07
CA VAL A 320 14.80 1.86 9.49
C VAL A 320 15.17 3.13 10.23
N MET A 321 15.62 4.14 9.52
CA MET A 321 16.09 5.39 10.07
C MET A 321 15.22 6.54 9.53
N ASN A 322 14.36 7.11 10.35
CA ASN A 322 13.59 8.29 10.00
C ASN A 322 14.47 9.54 10.23
N PHE A 323 15.19 9.96 9.20
CA PHE A 323 15.93 11.22 9.24
C PHE A 323 14.96 12.39 9.43
N ASP A 324 13.80 12.32 8.75
CA ASP A 324 12.65 13.16 9.02
C ASP A 324 11.45 12.32 9.40
N LEU A 325 10.70 12.74 10.42
CA LEU A 325 9.44 12.12 10.77
C LEU A 325 8.41 12.28 9.63
N PRO A 326 7.62 11.26 9.32
CA PRO A 326 6.53 11.37 8.34
C PRO A 326 5.38 12.22 8.90
N TYR A 327 4.56 12.81 8.04
CA TYR A 327 3.44 13.66 8.45
C TYR A 327 2.29 12.90 9.14
N SER A 328 2.17 11.58 8.91
CA SER A 328 1.14 10.74 9.51
C SER A 328 1.75 9.57 10.29
N ALA A 329 0.99 9.07 11.26
CA ALA A 329 1.37 7.89 12.02
C ALA A 329 1.31 6.61 11.17
N ASP A 330 0.37 6.53 10.22
CA ASP A 330 0.28 5.42 9.27
C ASP A 330 1.55 5.31 8.43
N THR A 331 2.02 6.43 7.88
CA THR A 331 3.28 6.45 7.14
C THR A 331 4.45 6.03 8.03
N TYR A 332 4.42 6.38 9.32
CA TYR A 332 5.43 5.90 10.28
C TYR A 332 5.41 4.38 10.40
N LEU A 333 4.24 3.78 10.58
CA LEU A 333 4.08 2.33 10.63
C LEU A 333 4.53 1.65 9.34
N HIS A 334 4.18 2.22 8.18
CA HIS A 334 4.62 1.72 6.87
C HIS A 334 6.15 1.75 6.70
N ARG A 335 6.82 2.80 7.22
CA ARG A 335 8.28 2.89 7.19
C ARG A 335 8.90 1.83 8.08
N ILE A 336 8.50 1.76 9.35
CA ILE A 336 9.10 0.80 10.29
C ILE A 336 8.77 -0.65 9.92
N GLY A 337 7.65 -0.91 9.27
CA GLY A 337 7.29 -2.22 8.70
C GLY A 337 8.17 -2.69 7.53
N ARG A 338 9.18 -1.90 7.12
CA ARG A 338 10.22 -2.37 6.20
C ARG A 338 11.24 -3.26 6.90
N THR A 339 11.33 -3.23 8.23
CA THR A 339 12.16 -4.13 9.04
C THR A 339 11.30 -5.13 9.81
N ALA A 340 11.94 -6.07 10.49
CA ALA A 340 11.31 -7.12 11.31
C ALA A 340 10.36 -8.05 10.55
N ARG A 341 10.57 -8.26 9.26
CA ARG A 341 9.79 -9.19 8.43
C ARG A 341 10.17 -10.64 8.69
N ALA A 342 9.27 -11.57 8.32
CA ALA A 342 9.47 -13.02 8.42
C ALA A 342 9.93 -13.48 9.82
N GLY A 343 9.43 -12.84 10.88
CA GLY A 343 9.74 -13.24 12.25
C GLY A 343 11.06 -12.73 12.85
N LYS A 344 11.88 -12.04 12.06
CA LYS A 344 13.17 -11.46 12.49
C LYS A 344 12.95 -10.25 13.40
N LYS A 345 13.98 -9.85 14.15
CA LYS A 345 13.99 -8.61 14.94
C LYS A 345 14.47 -7.45 14.05
N GLY A 346 13.93 -6.26 14.26
CA GLY A 346 14.32 -5.06 13.55
C GLY A 346 14.52 -3.87 14.47
N THR A 347 15.14 -2.82 13.94
CA THR A 347 15.37 -1.56 14.65
C THR A 347 14.81 -0.40 13.86
N ALA A 348 14.08 0.49 14.54
CA ALA A 348 13.61 1.75 13.97
C ALA A 348 14.06 2.92 14.84
N VAL A 349 14.77 3.87 14.24
CA VAL A 349 15.25 5.07 14.92
C VAL A 349 14.74 6.33 14.23
N SER A 350 14.43 7.36 15.02
CA SER A 350 13.99 8.66 14.49
C SER A 350 14.88 9.77 15.00
N PHE A 351 15.21 10.74 14.13
CA PHE A 351 15.98 11.93 14.48
C PHE A 351 15.01 13.12 14.52
N VAL A 352 14.82 13.70 15.73
CA VAL A 352 13.70 14.58 16.03
C VAL A 352 14.22 15.96 16.42
N GLU A 353 13.88 16.99 15.65
CA GLU A 353 14.13 18.37 16.00
C GLU A 353 12.99 18.97 16.84
N ALA A 354 13.20 20.13 17.43
CA ALA A 354 12.23 20.78 18.31
C ALA A 354 10.85 20.97 17.65
N HIS A 355 10.80 21.24 16.34
CA HIS A 355 9.55 21.44 15.60
C HIS A 355 8.77 20.12 15.34
N ASP A 356 9.42 18.97 15.40
CA ASP A 356 8.82 17.67 15.14
C ASP A 356 8.11 17.06 16.36
N TYR A 357 8.25 17.63 17.55
CA TYR A 357 7.67 17.05 18.78
C TYR A 357 6.15 16.92 18.77
N LYS A 358 5.45 17.84 18.09
CA LYS A 358 3.98 17.70 17.89
C LYS A 358 3.64 16.45 17.08
N LEU A 359 4.45 16.16 16.10
CA LEU A 359 4.30 15.01 15.22
C LEU A 359 4.69 13.73 15.94
N LEU A 360 5.81 13.73 16.67
CA LEU A 360 6.23 12.64 17.56
C LEU A 360 5.11 12.30 18.57
N GLY A 361 4.48 13.28 19.17
CA GLY A 361 3.37 13.09 20.10
C GLY A 361 2.11 12.49 19.42
N LYS A 362 1.86 12.77 18.14
CA LYS A 362 0.79 12.10 17.37
C LYS A 362 1.14 10.63 17.11
N ILE A 363 2.38 10.35 16.69
CA ILE A 363 2.88 9.00 16.44
C ILE A 363 2.79 8.16 17.72
N LYS A 364 3.32 8.65 18.84
CA LYS A 364 3.26 7.94 20.14
C LYS A 364 1.83 7.58 20.56
N ARG A 365 0.86 8.48 20.35
CA ARG A 365 -0.55 8.23 20.70
C ARG A 365 -1.23 7.21 19.78
N TYR A 366 -0.90 7.24 18.50
CA TYR A 366 -1.48 6.35 17.52
C TYR A 366 -0.91 4.93 17.65
N THR A 367 0.39 4.82 17.82
CA THR A 367 1.07 3.52 17.95
C THR A 367 0.92 2.89 19.32
N GLU A 368 0.44 3.66 20.33
CA GLU A 368 0.41 3.26 21.75
C GLU A 368 1.77 2.79 22.28
N GLU A 369 2.86 3.16 21.61
CA GLU A 369 4.20 2.73 21.96
C GLU A 369 5.01 3.83 22.66
N LEU A 370 5.78 3.41 23.67
CA LEU A 370 6.71 4.26 24.39
C LEU A 370 8.01 4.43 23.59
N LEU A 371 8.01 5.36 22.63
CA LEU A 371 9.25 5.78 21.98
C LEU A 371 10.12 6.53 23.00
N LYS A 372 11.19 5.88 23.46
CA LYS A 372 12.12 6.44 24.45
C LYS A 372 13.16 7.32 23.74
N ALA A 373 13.50 8.44 24.37
CA ALA A 373 14.66 9.22 23.95
C ALA A 373 15.94 8.47 24.32
N ARG A 374 16.94 8.47 23.43
CA ARG A 374 18.30 8.03 23.71
C ARG A 374 19.29 9.14 23.39
N ILE A 375 20.47 9.05 23.96
CA ILE A 375 21.58 9.98 23.73
C ILE A 375 22.74 9.17 23.20
N LEU A 376 23.42 9.69 22.19
CA LEU A 376 24.68 9.15 21.69
C LEU A 376 25.82 9.89 22.35
N GLU A 377 26.74 9.17 22.96
CA GLU A 377 27.93 9.71 23.65
C GLU A 377 28.77 10.57 22.70
N GLY A 378 29.08 11.78 23.13
CA GLY A 378 29.80 12.80 22.36
C GLY A 378 28.98 13.55 21.32
N LEU A 379 27.68 13.28 21.24
CA LEU A 379 26.71 13.99 20.38
C LEU A 379 25.44 14.35 21.16
N GLU A 380 25.60 14.80 22.38
CA GLU A 380 24.50 15.24 23.23
C GLU A 380 23.87 16.53 22.66
N PRO A 381 22.54 16.64 22.67
CA PRO A 381 21.88 17.86 22.25
C PRO A 381 22.16 19.01 23.22
N ARG A 382 22.42 20.18 22.70
CA ARG A 382 22.63 21.43 23.48
C ARG A 382 21.31 22.01 23.97
N THR A 383 20.24 21.81 23.21
CA THR A 383 18.88 22.27 23.54
C THR A 383 18.12 21.20 24.30
N LYS A 384 17.36 21.63 25.31
CA LYS A 384 16.45 20.71 26.00
C LYS A 384 15.28 20.35 25.08
N PRO A 385 14.91 19.07 25.00
CA PRO A 385 13.71 18.69 24.27
C PRO A 385 12.50 19.44 24.86
N PRO A 386 11.56 19.90 24.03
CA PRO A 386 10.30 20.43 24.53
C PRO A 386 9.66 19.42 25.47
N LYS A 387 9.15 19.86 26.64
CA LYS A 387 8.50 18.94 27.59
C LYS A 387 7.40 18.18 26.89
N ASP A 388 7.47 16.84 26.93
CA ASP A 388 6.43 15.95 26.43
C ASP A 388 5.10 16.36 27.11
N GLY A 389 4.15 16.83 26.33
CA GLY A 389 2.79 16.97 26.83
C GLY A 389 2.25 18.35 27.15
N GLU A 390 2.93 19.46 26.92
CA GLU A 390 2.23 20.74 26.79
C GLU A 390 1.54 20.93 25.42
N VAL A 391 0.94 19.89 24.91
CA VAL A 391 -0.30 20.03 24.17
C VAL A 391 -1.34 20.29 25.25
N LYS A 392 -1.60 21.56 25.58
CA LYS A 392 -2.78 21.96 26.35
C LYS A 392 -3.93 21.13 25.83
N SER A 393 -4.38 20.16 26.62
CA SER A 393 -5.58 19.38 26.27
C SER A 393 -6.61 20.42 25.90
N MET A 394 -7.15 20.33 24.68
CA MET A 394 -8.19 21.28 24.25
C MET A 394 -9.15 21.47 25.41
N SER A 395 -9.30 22.68 25.90
CA SER A 395 -10.15 22.96 27.05
C SER A 395 -11.54 22.40 26.74
N LYS A 396 -12.26 21.91 27.75
CA LYS A 396 -13.65 21.43 27.56
C LYS A 396 -14.47 22.40 26.70
N LYS A 397 -14.20 23.69 26.79
CA LYS A 397 -14.81 24.79 26.01
C LYS A 397 -14.43 24.76 24.51
N GLN A 398 -13.19 24.37 24.16
CA GLN A 398 -12.76 24.22 22.77
C GLN A 398 -13.30 22.92 22.13
N LYS A 399 -13.37 21.82 22.91
CA LYS A 399 -14.01 20.57 22.45
C LYS A 399 -15.51 20.76 22.21
N ALA A 400 -16.20 21.53 23.09
CA ALA A 400 -17.60 21.84 22.90
C ALA A 400 -17.84 22.69 21.63
N ARG A 401 -17.02 23.73 21.38
CA ARG A 401 -17.10 24.58 20.17
C ARG A 401 -16.86 23.80 18.87
N ILE A 402 -15.95 22.82 18.88
CA ILE A 402 -15.69 21.98 17.70
C ILE A 402 -16.86 21.02 17.47
N LYS A 403 -17.45 20.48 18.54
CA LYS A 403 -18.64 19.64 18.47
C LYS A 403 -19.84 20.41 17.93
N GLU A 404 -20.07 21.62 18.44
CA GLU A 404 -21.11 22.53 17.95
C GLU A 404 -20.95 22.89 16.45
N LYS A 405 -19.74 23.26 16.03
CA LYS A 405 -19.45 23.53 14.60
C LYS A 405 -19.64 22.31 13.71
N ARG A 406 -19.34 21.09 14.19
CA ARG A 406 -19.60 19.84 13.46
C ARG A 406 -21.10 19.53 13.35
N GLU A 407 -21.87 19.79 14.42
CA GLU A 407 -23.32 19.63 14.43
C GLU A 407 -24.01 20.67 13.53
N GLU A 408 -23.56 21.93 13.55
CA GLU A 408 -24.05 22.96 12.65
C GLU A 408 -23.75 22.66 11.18
N LYS A 409 -22.53 22.13 10.88
CA LYS A 409 -22.17 21.72 9.54
C LYS A 409 -23.02 20.55 9.05
N LYS A 410 -23.26 19.54 9.90
CA LYS A 410 -24.19 18.43 9.60
C LYS A 410 -25.63 18.92 9.38
N LYS A 411 -26.14 19.85 10.22
CA LYS A 411 -27.46 20.44 10.04
C LYS A 411 -27.58 21.28 8.75
N SER A 412 -26.53 22.00 8.35
CA SER A 412 -26.49 22.75 7.10
C SER A 412 -26.45 21.86 5.86
N GLU A 413 -25.73 20.72 5.92
CA GLU A 413 -25.67 19.73 4.85
C GLU A 413 -27.00 18.98 4.68
N VAL A 414 -27.65 18.61 5.77
CA VAL A 414 -28.99 18.02 5.76
C VAL A 414 -30.01 19.00 5.17
N LYS A 415 -29.95 20.31 5.52
CA LYS A 415 -30.79 21.34 4.93
C LYS A 415 -30.50 21.55 3.44
N LYS A 416 -29.24 21.44 2.98
CA LYS A 416 -28.89 21.52 1.56
C LYS A 416 -29.40 20.30 0.79
N LYS A 417 -29.29 19.08 1.34
CA LYS A 417 -29.85 17.85 0.73
C LYS A 417 -31.37 17.88 0.68
N ALA A 418 -32.04 18.40 1.69
CA ALA A 418 -33.50 18.58 1.69
C ALA A 418 -33.97 19.62 0.66
N LYS A 419 -33.24 20.76 0.48
CA LYS A 419 -33.54 21.75 -0.57
C LYS A 419 -33.31 21.22 -1.98
N LEU A 420 -32.30 20.37 -2.20
CA LEU A 420 -32.06 19.69 -3.49
C LEU A 420 -33.20 18.71 -3.80
N ARG A 421 -33.61 17.86 -2.84
CA ARG A 421 -34.79 16.96 -3.03
C ARG A 421 -36.10 17.72 -3.34
N HIS A 422 -36.31 18.88 -2.73
CA HIS A 422 -37.53 19.69 -2.98
C HIS A 422 -37.47 20.40 -4.34
N LYS A 423 -36.29 20.67 -4.90
CA LYS A 423 -36.16 21.19 -6.30
C LYS A 423 -36.41 20.11 -7.35
N ASP A 424 -35.97 18.87 -7.08
CA ASP A 424 -36.21 17.76 -7.99
C ASP A 424 -37.70 17.34 -8.06
N THR A 425 -38.42 17.38 -6.93
CA THR A 425 -39.88 17.09 -6.92
C THR A 425 -40.72 18.15 -7.60
N LYS A 426 -40.26 19.41 -7.70
CA LYS A 426 -41.00 20.46 -8.45
C LYS A 426 -40.82 20.36 -9.98
N ASN A 427 -39.88 19.60 -10.47
CA ASN A 427 -39.62 19.40 -11.92
C ASN A 427 -40.18 18.08 -12.48
N ILE A 428 -40.77 17.23 -11.67
CA ILE A 428 -41.44 15.99 -12.09
C ILE A 428 -42.85 16.39 -12.57
N GLY A 429 -42.96 16.82 -13.81
CA GLY A 429 -44.25 17.16 -14.40
C GLY A 429 -44.22 17.97 -15.68
N LYS A 430 -43.07 18.50 -16.10
CA LYS A 430 -42.95 19.20 -17.38
C LYS A 430 -42.34 18.28 -18.43
N ARG A 431 -43.20 17.56 -19.18
CA ARG A 431 -42.79 16.87 -20.42
C ARG A 431 -42.13 17.89 -21.35
N ARG A 432 -40.85 17.70 -21.67
CA ARG A 432 -40.21 18.40 -22.80
C ARG A 432 -40.79 17.85 -24.08
N LYS A 433 -41.43 18.73 -24.88
CA LYS A 433 -41.84 18.40 -26.25
C LYS A 433 -40.60 18.12 -27.09
N PRO A 434 -40.60 17.09 -27.96
CA PRO A 434 -39.51 16.81 -28.89
C PRO A 434 -39.27 17.99 -29.84
N SER A 435 -38.01 18.20 -30.22
CA SER A 435 -37.56 19.31 -31.06
C SER A 435 -38.10 19.34 -32.51
N SER A 436 -38.83 18.32 -32.96
CA SER A 436 -39.43 18.22 -34.30
C SER A 436 -40.72 19.02 -34.51
N GLU A 437 -41.37 19.56 -33.47
CA GLU A 437 -42.63 20.34 -33.63
C GLU A 437 -42.44 21.88 -33.62
N ARG A 438 -41.20 22.39 -33.69
CA ARG A 438 -40.94 23.84 -33.71
C ARG A 438 -40.77 24.43 -35.11
N ALA A 439 -40.92 23.66 -36.16
CA ALA A 439 -40.66 24.12 -37.54
C ALA A 439 -41.94 24.44 -38.39
N THR A 440 -43.13 24.29 -37.85
CA THR A 440 -44.37 24.43 -38.67
C THR A 440 -45.32 25.54 -38.21
N GLU A 441 -44.90 26.49 -37.36
CA GLU A 441 -45.72 27.66 -37.05
C GLU A 441 -45.00 28.98 -37.38
N LYS A 442 -44.51 29.13 -38.61
CA LYS A 442 -44.24 30.42 -39.26
C LYS A 442 -44.31 30.28 -40.79
N GLN A 443 -45.48 30.24 -41.28
CA GLN A 443 -45.87 30.78 -42.61
C GLN A 443 -47.25 31.40 -42.50
#